data_0d7c21349a8a24e48ff4424a46fb97ae
#
_entry.id   0d7c21349a8a24e48ff4424a46fb97ae
#
_cell.length_a   1.000
_cell.length_b   1.000
_cell.length_c   1.000
_cell.angle_alpha   90.00
_cell.angle_beta   90.00
_cell.angle_gamma   90.00
#
_symmetry.space_group_name_H-M   'P 1'
#
loop_
_entity.id
_entity.type
_entity.pdbx_description
1 polymer ?
#
loop_
_entity_poly.entity_id
_entity_poly.type
_entity_poly.pdbx_seq_one_letter_code
_entity_poly.pdbx_strand_id
1 'polypeptide(L)'
;MEEKTMVNDILGNVKADLTAYQTAISESENMQLRQTFQQIRNNDESFQYELFKVANAKGYYKPAQKATVTEIETVKTELQQG
;
A
#
# COMPACT_ATOMS: atom_id res chain seq x y z
N MET A 1 -8.76 8.17 21.96
CA MET A 1 -9.08 7.82 20.55
C MET A 1 -9.41 6.34 20.46
N GLU A 2 -10.42 6.00 19.72
CA GLU A 2 -10.81 4.64 19.53
C GLU A 2 -9.74 3.84 18.77
N GLU A 3 -9.52 2.60 19.15
CA GLU A 3 -8.49 1.75 18.51
C GLU A 3 -8.69 1.63 17.00
N LYS A 4 -9.93 1.45 16.55
CA LYS A 4 -10.27 1.39 15.13
C LYS A 4 -9.81 2.65 14.40
N THR A 5 -10.06 3.81 14.97
CA THR A 5 -9.69 5.10 14.37
C THR A 5 -8.18 5.24 14.30
N MET A 6 -7.47 4.88 15.37
CA MET A 6 -6.01 4.93 15.39
C MET A 6 -5.39 4.03 14.31
N VAL A 7 -5.90 2.80 14.19
CA VAL A 7 -5.38 1.84 13.21
C VAL A 7 -5.62 2.35 11.80
N ASN A 8 -6.82 2.86 11.51
CA ASN A 8 -7.14 3.37 10.18
C ASN A 8 -6.33 4.62 9.82
N ASP A 9 -6.07 5.50 10.80
CA ASP A 9 -5.24 6.68 10.59
C ASP A 9 -3.80 6.28 10.26
N ILE A 10 -3.24 5.30 10.99
CA ILE A 10 -1.89 4.80 10.73
C ILE A 10 -1.81 4.17 9.34
N LEU A 11 -2.79 3.33 8.98
CA LEU A 11 -2.83 2.72 7.64
C LEU A 11 -2.87 3.78 6.54
N GLY A 12 -3.67 4.84 6.71
CA GLY A 12 -3.73 5.92 5.74
C GLY A 12 -2.40 6.66 5.61
N ASN A 13 -1.76 6.94 6.72
CA ASN A 13 -0.46 7.62 6.75
C ASN A 13 0.63 6.78 6.10
N VAL A 14 0.69 5.48 6.39
CA VAL A 14 1.69 4.59 5.79
C VAL A 14 1.49 4.49 4.28
N LYS A 15 0.25 4.41 3.80
CA LYS A 15 -0.03 4.37 2.36
C LYS A 15 0.47 5.65 1.66
N ALA A 16 0.25 6.81 2.28
CA ALA A 16 0.74 8.08 1.75
C ALA A 16 2.28 8.12 1.72
N ASP A 17 2.91 7.62 2.77
CA ASP A 17 4.37 7.54 2.86
C ASP A 17 4.95 6.63 1.79
N LEU A 18 4.33 5.47 1.53
CA LEU A 18 4.78 4.56 0.48
C LEU A 18 4.75 5.22 -0.89
N THR A 19 3.74 6.02 -1.18
CA THR A 19 3.65 6.78 -2.42
C THR A 19 4.77 7.81 -2.52
N ALA A 20 5.05 8.53 -1.42
CA ALA A 20 6.12 9.52 -1.36
C ALA A 20 7.49 8.88 -1.59
N TYR A 21 7.76 7.73 -0.97
CA TYR A 21 9.02 7.01 -1.16
C TYR A 21 9.17 6.52 -2.61
N GLN A 22 8.11 6.04 -3.22
CA GLN A 22 8.16 5.62 -4.62
C GLN A 22 8.53 6.78 -5.54
N THR A 23 7.97 7.95 -5.30
CA THR A 23 8.29 9.17 -6.06
C THR A 23 9.75 9.56 -5.84
N ALA A 24 10.21 9.55 -4.59
CA ALA A 24 11.60 9.88 -4.25
C ALA A 24 12.59 8.93 -4.91
N ILE A 25 12.29 7.63 -4.93
CA ILE A 25 13.13 6.63 -5.59
C ILE A 25 13.22 6.92 -7.09
N SER A 26 12.10 7.22 -7.72
CA SER A 26 12.02 7.46 -9.16
C SER A 26 12.79 8.71 -9.59
N GLU A 27 12.83 9.72 -8.72
CA GLU A 27 13.47 11.01 -9.03
C GLU A 27 14.90 11.13 -8.55
N SER A 28 15.37 10.20 -7.72
CA SER A 28 16.72 10.30 -7.15
C SER A 28 17.78 9.78 -8.13
N GLU A 29 18.80 10.60 -8.37
CA GLU A 29 19.96 10.22 -9.17
C GLU A 29 21.07 9.60 -8.33
N ASN A 30 21.06 9.81 -7.03
CA ASN A 30 22.06 9.29 -6.11
C ASN A 30 21.72 7.84 -5.74
N MET A 31 22.58 6.91 -6.15
CA MET A 31 22.36 5.46 -5.93
C MET A 31 22.23 5.11 -4.46
N GLN A 32 23.05 5.71 -3.61
CA GLN A 32 23.03 5.43 -2.18
C GLN A 32 21.73 5.90 -1.55
N LEU A 33 21.26 7.07 -1.96
CA LEU A 33 20.00 7.62 -1.48
C LEU A 33 18.81 6.77 -1.97
N ARG A 34 18.86 6.35 -3.24
CA ARG A 34 17.82 5.46 -3.78
C ARG A 34 17.73 4.17 -2.98
N GLN A 35 18.87 3.54 -2.67
CA GLN A 35 18.90 2.31 -1.89
C GLN A 35 18.33 2.53 -0.49
N THR A 36 18.64 3.65 0.13
CA THR A 36 18.09 4.00 1.45
C THR A 36 16.57 4.13 1.38
N PHE A 37 16.04 4.82 0.40
CA PHE A 37 14.59 4.95 0.22
C PHE A 37 13.93 3.59 -0.05
N GLN A 38 14.56 2.74 -0.86
CA GLN A 38 14.04 1.40 -1.13
C GLN A 38 13.96 0.57 0.15
N GLN A 39 14.96 0.67 1.01
CA GLN A 39 14.99 -0.06 2.27
C GLN A 39 13.89 0.42 3.22
N ILE A 40 13.71 1.75 3.33
CA ILE A 40 12.64 2.32 4.14
C ILE A 40 11.28 1.91 3.59
N ARG A 41 11.09 1.99 2.28
CA ARG A 41 9.83 1.58 1.64
C ARG A 41 9.52 0.12 1.93
N ASN A 42 10.50 -0.76 1.82
CA ASN A 42 10.29 -2.20 2.06
C ASN A 42 9.89 -2.46 3.50
N ASN A 43 10.50 -1.76 4.46
CA ASN A 43 10.15 -1.90 5.87
C ASN A 43 8.73 -1.39 6.13
N ASP A 44 8.37 -0.25 5.56
CA ASP A 44 7.03 0.33 5.72
C ASP A 44 5.97 -0.54 5.04
N GLU A 45 6.28 -1.12 3.90
CA GLU A 45 5.36 -2.03 3.21
C GLU A 45 5.08 -3.27 4.05
N SER A 46 6.10 -3.86 4.66
CA SER A 46 5.94 -5.00 5.56
C SER A 46 5.10 -4.63 6.78
N PHE A 47 5.35 -3.48 7.37
CA PHE A 47 4.57 -2.97 8.49
C PHE A 47 3.11 -2.74 8.09
N GLN A 48 2.87 -2.13 6.95
CA GLN A 48 1.53 -1.88 6.44
C GLN A 48 0.75 -3.19 6.27
N TYR A 49 1.38 -4.20 5.71
CA TYR A 49 0.74 -5.48 5.48
C TYR A 49 0.37 -6.17 6.80
N GLU A 50 1.28 -6.16 7.78
CA GLU A 50 1.01 -6.75 9.09
C GLU A 50 -0.12 -6.02 9.80
N LEU A 51 -0.12 -4.69 9.76
CA LEU A 51 -1.18 -3.89 10.37
C LEU A 51 -2.52 -4.11 9.67
N PHE A 52 -2.50 -4.23 8.34
CA PHE A 52 -3.70 -4.55 7.56
C PHE A 52 -4.31 -5.88 8.00
N LYS A 53 -3.49 -6.91 8.20
CA LYS A 53 -3.98 -8.23 8.64
C LYS A 53 -4.67 -8.13 10.00
N VAL A 54 -4.07 -7.39 10.93
CA VAL A 54 -4.66 -7.18 12.25
C VAL A 54 -5.99 -6.42 12.14
N ALA A 55 -6.01 -5.34 11.38
CA ALA A 55 -7.21 -4.53 11.18
C ALA A 55 -8.33 -5.33 10.54
N ASN A 56 -8.00 -6.15 9.56
CA ASN A 56 -8.97 -7.00 8.88
C ASN A 56 -9.55 -8.05 9.83
N ALA A 57 -8.70 -8.69 10.63
CA ALA A 57 -9.13 -9.70 11.61
C ALA A 57 -10.05 -9.11 12.66
N LYS A 58 -9.82 -7.86 13.06
CA LYS A 58 -10.66 -7.17 14.04
C LYS A 58 -11.89 -6.48 13.44
N GLY A 59 -12.03 -6.50 12.13
CA GLY A 59 -13.15 -5.84 11.45
C GLY A 59 -13.02 -4.32 11.42
N TYR A 60 -11.84 -3.75 11.66
CA TYR A 60 -11.63 -2.31 11.66
C TYR A 60 -11.54 -1.72 10.27
N TYR A 61 -11.04 -2.51 9.33
CA TYR A 61 -10.82 -2.09 7.96
C TYR A 61 -11.76 -2.88 7.05
N LYS A 62 -12.55 -2.14 6.27
CA LYS A 62 -13.38 -2.74 5.24
C LYS A 62 -12.65 -2.56 3.91
N PRO A 63 -11.97 -3.60 3.41
CA PRO A 63 -11.30 -3.47 2.13
C PRO A 63 -12.32 -3.16 1.03
N ALA A 64 -11.86 -2.55 -0.04
CA ALA A 64 -12.68 -2.41 -1.23
C ALA A 64 -13.23 -3.79 -1.60
N GLN A 65 -14.49 -3.82 -2.04
CA GLN A 65 -15.14 -5.07 -2.42
C GLN A 65 -14.22 -5.84 -3.37
N LYS A 66 -14.00 -7.12 -3.07
CA LYS A 66 -13.16 -7.95 -3.93
C LYS A 66 -13.74 -7.96 -5.34
N ALA A 67 -12.88 -7.69 -6.31
CA ALA A 67 -13.28 -7.77 -7.70
C ALA A 67 -13.72 -9.19 -8.03
N THR A 68 -14.82 -9.31 -8.77
CA THR A 68 -15.28 -10.61 -9.26
C THR A 68 -14.30 -11.14 -10.31
N VAL A 69 -14.36 -12.44 -10.56
CA VAL A 69 -13.54 -13.04 -11.64
C VAL A 69 -13.79 -12.32 -12.97
N THR A 70 -15.06 -12.02 -13.25
CA THR A 70 -15.43 -11.31 -14.50
C THR A 70 -14.80 -9.91 -14.56
N GLU A 71 -14.81 -9.17 -13.45
CA GLU A 71 -14.19 -7.85 -13.37
C GLU A 71 -12.68 -7.93 -13.59
N ILE A 72 -12.03 -8.91 -13.00
CA ILE A 72 -10.59 -9.13 -13.16
C ILE A 72 -10.26 -9.46 -14.62
N GLU A 73 -11.05 -10.34 -15.26
CA GLU A 73 -10.86 -10.70 -16.66
C GLU A 73 -11.08 -9.50 -17.58
N THR A 74 -12.06 -8.65 -17.29
CA THR A 74 -12.32 -7.43 -18.05
C THR A 74 -11.12 -6.50 -18.00
N VAL A 75 -10.56 -6.26 -16.81
CA VAL A 75 -9.38 -5.40 -16.63
C VAL A 75 -8.18 -5.99 -17.39
N LYS A 76 -7.95 -7.29 -17.27
CA LYS A 76 -6.86 -7.95 -17.99
C LYS A 76 -7.01 -7.79 -19.50
N THR A 77 -8.22 -7.96 -20.02
CA THR A 77 -8.51 -7.82 -21.45
C THR A 77 -8.22 -6.38 -21.90
N GLU A 78 -8.67 -5.39 -21.15
CA GLU A 78 -8.42 -3.98 -21.46
C GLU A 78 -6.92 -3.67 -21.49
N LEU A 79 -6.17 -4.17 -20.51
CA LEU A 79 -4.72 -3.96 -20.44
C LEU A 79 -4.00 -4.63 -21.61
N GLN A 80 -4.47 -5.79 -22.06
CA GLN A 80 -3.87 -6.50 -23.19
C GLN A 80 -4.16 -5.83 -24.53
N GLN A 81 -5.30 -5.14 -24.64
CA GLN A 81 -5.67 -4.41 -25.86
C GLN A 81 -5.00 -3.02 -25.94
N GLY A 82 -4.60 -2.51 -24.81
CA GLY A 82 -3.95 -1.20 -24.75
C GLY A 82 -2.49 -1.26 -25.00
#